data_027c9a6efb6240e0e5a76c21c99a8034
#
_entry.id   027c9a6efb6240e0e5a76c21c99a8034
#
_cell.length_a   1.000
_cell.length_b   1.000
_cell.length_c   1.000
_cell.angle_alpha   90.00
_cell.angle_beta   90.00
_cell.angle_gamma   90.00
#
_symmetry.space_group_name_H-M   'P 1'
#
loop_
_entity.id
_entity.type
_entity.pdbx_description
1 polymer ?
#
loop_
_entity_poly.entity_id
_entity_poly.type
_entity_poly.pdbx_seq_one_letter_code
_entity_poly.pdbx_strand_id
1 'polypeptide(L)'
;MHILLATDAQWVLDEVHAALGTADTSFIVCRDGRDVSRAIKQRTPDLAVLDLQCGSMGAMAVTMDLRLDHSDGRSPMVPVLMLLDRDADVHLAKRSGAQGWLIKPLDSLRLRRAADAIVSGKNWHEGVPVEV
;
A
#
# COMPACT_ATOMS: atom_id res chain seq x y z
N MET A 1 -7.09 -7.76 11.97
CA MET A 1 -6.03 -7.39 10.98
C MET A 1 -5.57 -5.97 11.25
N HIS A 2 -4.28 -5.75 11.20
CA HIS A 2 -3.71 -4.42 11.37
C HIS A 2 -3.27 -3.87 10.02
N ILE A 3 -3.78 -2.70 9.64
CA ILE A 3 -3.51 -2.07 8.35
C ILE A 3 -2.81 -0.73 8.59
N LEU A 4 -1.69 -0.53 7.91
CA LEU A 4 -1.06 0.78 7.80
C LEU A 4 -1.58 1.43 6.52
N LEU A 5 -2.11 2.64 6.63
CA LEU A 5 -2.59 3.42 5.48
C LEU A 5 -1.80 4.71 5.39
N ALA A 6 -1.07 4.87 4.29
CA ALA A 6 -0.31 6.09 4.03
C ALA A 6 -0.98 6.89 2.90
N THR A 7 -1.55 8.02 3.26
CA THR A 7 -2.19 8.96 2.32
C THR A 7 -2.30 10.34 2.97
N ASP A 8 -2.20 11.39 2.19
CA ASP A 8 -2.51 12.75 2.63
C ASP A 8 -3.87 13.24 2.13
N ALA A 9 -4.59 12.38 1.38
CA ALA A 9 -5.89 12.69 0.81
C ALA A 9 -7.01 12.12 1.68
N GLN A 10 -7.88 13.00 2.20
CA GLN A 10 -8.97 12.58 3.07
C GLN A 10 -9.94 11.61 2.36
N TRP A 11 -10.21 11.82 1.08
CA TRP A 11 -11.12 10.96 0.33
C TRP A 11 -10.58 9.52 0.19
N VAL A 12 -9.27 9.36 0.05
CA VAL A 12 -8.64 8.03 0.01
C VAL A 12 -8.78 7.35 1.37
N LEU A 13 -8.52 8.08 2.45
CA LEU A 13 -8.68 7.56 3.80
C LEU A 13 -10.11 7.07 4.03
N ASP A 14 -11.10 7.87 3.65
CA ASP A 14 -12.51 7.52 3.82
C ASP A 14 -12.89 6.27 3.01
N GLU A 15 -12.44 6.18 1.76
CA GLU A 15 -12.70 5.03 0.89
C GLU A 15 -12.09 3.75 1.45
N VAL A 16 -10.85 3.81 1.90
CA VAL A 16 -10.16 2.63 2.44
C VAL A 16 -10.79 2.20 3.77
N HIS A 17 -11.10 3.14 4.65
CA HIS A 17 -11.79 2.84 5.91
C HIS A 17 -13.16 2.20 5.66
N ALA A 18 -13.92 2.73 4.72
CA ALA A 18 -15.24 2.18 4.39
C ALA A 18 -15.15 0.76 3.82
N ALA A 19 -14.11 0.49 3.01
CA ALA A 19 -13.95 -0.80 2.37
C ALA A 19 -13.37 -1.86 3.30
N LEU A 20 -12.37 -1.52 4.10
CA LEU A 20 -11.56 -2.49 4.87
C LEU A 20 -11.85 -2.45 6.37
N GLY A 21 -12.57 -1.45 6.85
CA GLY A 21 -12.91 -1.33 8.28
C GLY A 21 -13.91 -2.38 8.71
N THR A 22 -13.53 -3.17 9.72
CA THR A 22 -14.41 -4.11 10.43
C THR A 22 -14.14 -4.00 11.91
N ALA A 23 -14.94 -4.69 12.73
CA ALA A 23 -14.72 -4.71 14.19
C ALA A 23 -13.34 -5.25 14.57
N ASP A 24 -12.76 -6.12 13.72
CA ASP A 24 -11.47 -6.75 13.98
C ASP A 24 -10.30 -6.06 13.25
N THR A 25 -10.55 -4.95 12.58
CA THR A 25 -9.53 -4.23 11.83
C THR A 25 -9.07 -3.00 12.61
N SER A 26 -7.76 -2.88 12.80
CA SER A 26 -7.14 -1.66 13.33
C SER A 26 -6.35 -0.98 12.23
N PHE A 27 -6.33 0.36 12.28
CA PHE A 27 -5.60 1.17 11.32
C PHE A 27 -4.58 2.06 12.03
N ILE A 28 -3.44 2.24 11.38
CA ILE A 28 -2.56 3.37 11.65
C ILE A 28 -2.47 4.19 10.37
N VAL A 29 -2.65 5.50 10.47
CA VAL A 29 -2.64 6.41 9.34
C VAL A 29 -1.39 7.27 9.37
N CYS A 30 -0.64 7.25 8.27
CA CYS A 30 0.51 8.12 8.04
C CYS A 30 0.15 9.13 6.96
N ARG A 31 0.25 10.42 7.28
CA ARG A 31 -0.05 11.50 6.33
C ARG A 31 1.14 11.85 5.45
N ASP A 32 2.31 11.30 5.76
CA ASP A 32 3.52 11.44 4.97
C ASP A 32 4.23 10.09 4.92
N GLY A 33 4.71 9.71 3.73
CA GLY A 33 5.41 8.44 3.56
C GLY A 33 6.66 8.29 4.42
N ARG A 34 7.27 9.41 4.84
CA ARG A 34 8.43 9.39 5.75
C ARG A 34 8.12 8.75 7.10
N ASP A 35 6.86 8.76 7.53
CA ASP A 35 6.47 8.23 8.83
C ASP A 35 6.20 6.72 8.82
N VAL A 36 6.16 6.11 7.64
CA VAL A 36 5.80 4.70 7.48
C VAL A 36 6.81 3.77 8.16
N SER A 37 8.10 3.98 7.95
CA SER A 37 9.14 3.11 8.52
C SER A 37 9.08 3.08 10.05
N ARG A 38 8.88 4.23 10.67
CA ARG A 38 8.76 4.34 12.13
C ARG A 38 7.49 3.63 12.63
N ALA A 39 6.38 3.81 11.93
CA ALA A 39 5.12 3.16 12.30
C ALA A 39 5.23 1.63 12.24
N ILE A 40 5.90 1.09 11.22
CA ILE A 40 6.14 -0.34 11.08
C ILE A 40 7.00 -0.88 12.23
N LYS A 41 8.01 -0.14 12.66
CA LYS A 41 8.86 -0.55 13.78
C LYS A 41 8.10 -0.58 15.11
N GLN A 42 7.11 0.28 15.28
CA GLN A 42 6.26 0.28 16.47
C GLN A 42 5.30 -0.91 16.49
N ARG A 43 4.70 -1.22 15.35
CA ARG A 43 3.80 -2.36 15.18
C ARG A 43 3.78 -2.77 13.71
N THR A 44 4.19 -4.01 13.43
CA THR A 44 4.19 -4.55 12.06
C THR A 44 2.76 -4.75 11.56
N PRO A 45 2.36 -4.11 10.47
CA PRO A 45 1.04 -4.32 9.89
C PRO A 45 0.97 -5.63 9.10
N ASP A 46 -0.24 -6.15 8.95
CA ASP A 46 -0.51 -7.27 8.05
C ASP A 46 -0.54 -6.82 6.59
N LEU A 47 -0.84 -5.56 6.36
CA LEU A 47 -0.92 -4.95 5.04
C LEU A 47 -0.59 -3.46 5.14
N ALA A 48 0.23 -2.98 4.21
CA ALA A 48 0.46 -1.55 4.02
C ALA A 48 -0.24 -1.08 2.74
N VAL A 49 -1.19 -0.17 2.86
CA VAL A 49 -1.88 0.47 1.74
C VAL A 49 -1.24 1.83 1.54
N LEU A 50 -0.57 2.01 0.41
CA LEU A 50 0.24 3.19 0.15
C LEU A 50 -0.31 3.97 -1.04
N ASP A 51 -0.73 5.20 -0.81
CA ASP A 51 -1.13 6.11 -1.89
C ASP A 51 0.11 6.54 -2.68
N LEU A 52 -0.03 6.65 -4.00
CA LEU A 52 1.06 7.01 -4.90
C LEU A 52 1.79 8.27 -4.46
N GLN A 53 1.04 9.28 -4.06
CA GLN A 53 1.58 10.49 -3.49
C GLN A 53 1.14 10.59 -2.03
N CYS A 54 2.10 10.82 -1.13
CA CYS A 54 1.82 10.90 0.30
C CYS A 54 2.83 11.83 0.96
N GLY A 55 2.52 13.12 0.98
CA GLY A 55 3.41 14.13 1.54
C GLY A 55 4.72 14.23 0.76
N SER A 56 5.82 14.16 1.46
CA SER A 56 7.16 14.32 0.87
C SER A 56 7.77 13.02 0.34
N MET A 57 7.15 11.87 0.61
CA MET A 57 7.67 10.56 0.20
C MET A 57 6.54 9.66 -0.28
N GLY A 58 6.50 9.41 -1.58
CA GLY A 58 5.43 8.63 -2.20
C GLY A 58 5.61 7.12 -2.07
N ALA A 59 4.60 6.40 -2.55
CA ALA A 59 4.51 4.93 -2.40
C ALA A 59 5.69 4.18 -3.00
N MET A 60 6.23 4.64 -4.14
CA MET A 60 7.35 3.95 -4.79
C MET A 60 8.59 3.96 -3.90
N ALA A 61 8.95 5.13 -3.38
CA ALA A 61 10.11 5.27 -2.50
C ALA A 61 9.91 4.53 -1.18
N VAL A 62 8.73 4.61 -0.59
CA VAL A 62 8.40 3.87 0.64
C VAL A 62 8.56 2.36 0.42
N THR A 63 8.00 1.83 -0.67
CA THR A 63 8.08 0.40 -0.96
C THR A 63 9.52 -0.05 -1.16
N MET A 64 10.31 0.72 -1.89
CA MET A 64 11.73 0.41 -2.09
C MET A 64 12.49 0.40 -0.78
N ASP A 65 12.25 1.36 0.11
CA ASP A 65 12.84 1.38 1.45
C ASP A 65 12.46 0.15 2.27
N LEU A 66 11.19 -0.25 2.22
CA LEU A 66 10.73 -1.44 2.94
C LEU A 66 11.41 -2.71 2.43
N ARG A 67 11.64 -2.82 1.13
CA ARG A 67 12.35 -3.97 0.54
C ARG A 67 13.82 -3.98 0.92
N LEU A 68 14.48 -2.83 0.96
CA LEU A 68 15.85 -2.72 1.43
C LEU A 68 15.96 -3.09 2.91
N ASP A 69 15.10 -2.58 3.75
CA ASP A 69 15.10 -2.89 5.18
C ASP A 69 14.89 -4.38 5.43
N HIS A 70 14.00 -5.01 4.67
CA HIS A 70 13.78 -6.45 4.76
C HIS A 70 15.02 -7.23 4.30
N SER A 71 15.64 -6.85 3.19
CA SER A 71 16.85 -7.50 2.68
C SER A 71 18.01 -7.39 3.65
N ASP A 72 18.11 -6.29 4.36
CA ASP A 72 19.15 -6.06 5.36
C ASP A 72 18.84 -6.69 6.73
N GLY A 73 17.69 -7.34 6.87
CA GLY A 73 17.27 -7.96 8.12
C GLY A 73 16.79 -6.97 9.18
N ARG A 74 16.54 -5.70 8.81
CA ARG A 74 16.10 -4.64 9.75
C ARG A 74 14.60 -4.62 9.98
N SER A 75 13.82 -5.19 9.07
CA SER A 75 12.36 -5.20 9.16
C SER A 75 11.79 -6.49 8.59
N PRO A 76 10.63 -6.94 9.10
CA PRO A 76 9.92 -8.07 8.48
C PRO A 76 9.40 -7.69 7.10
N MET A 77 9.02 -8.71 6.32
CA MET A 77 8.36 -8.48 5.03
C MET A 77 6.95 -7.95 5.28
N VAL A 78 6.69 -6.74 4.79
CA VAL A 78 5.36 -6.13 4.85
C VAL A 78 4.73 -6.15 3.47
N PRO A 79 3.57 -6.82 3.28
CA PRO A 79 2.88 -6.79 1.99
C PRO A 79 2.38 -5.38 1.67
N VAL A 80 2.52 -4.97 0.42
CA VAL A 80 2.17 -3.62 -0.03
C VAL A 80 1.10 -3.67 -1.11
N LEU A 81 0.04 -2.90 -0.91
CA LEU A 81 -0.95 -2.55 -1.91
C LEU A 81 -0.79 -1.06 -2.24
N MET A 82 -0.44 -0.75 -3.48
CA MET A 82 -0.33 0.65 -3.93
C MET A 82 -1.63 1.13 -4.54
N LEU A 83 -1.91 2.41 -4.34
CA LEU A 83 -3.02 3.10 -5.00
C LEU A 83 -2.43 4.04 -6.05
N LEU A 84 -2.60 3.70 -7.32
CA LEU A 84 -2.01 4.42 -8.45
C LEU A 84 -3.01 5.40 -9.06
N ASP A 85 -2.51 6.44 -9.70
CA ASP A 85 -3.35 7.44 -10.36
C ASP A 85 -3.67 7.07 -11.81
N ARG A 86 -2.74 6.36 -12.51
CA ARG A 86 -2.83 6.10 -13.94
C ARG A 86 -2.22 4.74 -14.30
N ASP A 87 -2.62 4.20 -15.45
CA ASP A 87 -1.99 3.00 -16.02
C ASP A 87 -0.47 3.16 -16.20
N ALA A 88 -0.02 4.38 -16.53
CA ALA A 88 1.40 4.65 -16.71
C ALA A 88 2.23 4.40 -15.44
N ASP A 89 1.62 4.39 -14.27
CA ASP A 89 2.32 4.16 -13.00
C ASP A 89 2.60 2.69 -12.73
N VAL A 90 1.97 1.77 -13.47
CA VAL A 90 2.06 0.31 -13.23
C VAL A 90 3.50 -0.19 -13.38
N HIS A 91 4.25 0.31 -14.34
CA HIS A 91 5.63 -0.12 -14.55
C HIS A 91 6.50 0.14 -13.31
N LEU A 92 6.40 1.33 -12.72
CA LEU A 92 7.16 1.68 -11.51
C LEU A 92 6.66 0.91 -10.30
N ALA A 93 5.35 0.70 -10.18
CA ALA A 93 4.78 -0.10 -9.09
C ALA A 93 5.34 -1.53 -9.12
N LYS A 94 5.39 -2.14 -10.29
CA LYS A 94 5.95 -3.48 -10.47
C LYS A 94 7.43 -3.52 -10.09
N ARG A 95 8.22 -2.54 -10.52
CA ARG A 95 9.65 -2.47 -10.22
C ARG A 95 9.95 -2.22 -8.75
N SER A 96 9.06 -1.53 -8.04
CA SER A 96 9.26 -1.22 -6.62
C SER A 96 9.14 -2.44 -5.70
N GLY A 97 8.54 -3.52 -6.20
CA GLY A 97 8.36 -4.74 -5.43
C GLY A 97 7.06 -4.81 -4.62
N ALA A 98 6.05 -4.03 -4.99
CA ALA A 98 4.72 -4.14 -4.39
C ALA A 98 4.05 -5.45 -4.79
N GLN A 99 3.31 -6.07 -3.88
CA GLN A 99 2.54 -7.27 -4.15
C GLN A 99 1.31 -6.97 -5.01
N GLY A 100 0.78 -5.77 -4.91
CA GLY A 100 -0.36 -5.39 -5.72
C GLY A 100 -0.55 -3.91 -5.85
N TRP A 101 -1.43 -3.55 -6.78
CA TRP A 101 -1.83 -2.17 -7.01
C TRP A 101 -3.24 -2.09 -7.58
N LEU A 102 -3.92 -1.00 -7.22
CA LEU A 102 -5.20 -0.59 -7.78
C LEU A 102 -5.01 0.74 -8.49
N ILE A 103 -5.75 0.96 -9.56
CA ILE A 103 -5.76 2.23 -10.27
C ILE A 103 -7.02 2.99 -9.88
N LYS A 104 -6.86 4.24 -9.45
CA LYS A 104 -8.00 5.09 -9.13
C LYS A 104 -8.88 5.34 -10.37
N PRO A 105 -10.18 5.45 -10.21
CA PRO A 105 -10.94 5.60 -8.97
C PRO A 105 -11.06 4.28 -8.19
N LEU A 106 -11.17 4.40 -6.87
CA LEU A 106 -11.28 3.27 -5.96
C LEU A 106 -12.75 2.86 -5.77
N ASP A 107 -12.96 1.59 -5.44
CA ASP A 107 -14.26 1.10 -4.98
C ASP A 107 -14.07 0.02 -3.92
N SER A 108 -15.10 -0.18 -3.10
CA SER A 108 -15.02 -1.07 -1.94
C SER A 108 -14.79 -2.52 -2.33
N LEU A 109 -15.37 -2.99 -3.42
CA LEU A 109 -15.24 -4.40 -3.82
C LEU A 109 -13.82 -4.72 -4.25
N ARG A 110 -13.22 -3.88 -5.09
CA ARG A 110 -11.85 -4.07 -5.56
C ARG A 110 -10.86 -3.93 -4.40
N LEU A 111 -11.06 -2.94 -3.52
CA LEU A 111 -10.21 -2.77 -2.32
C LEU A 111 -10.23 -4.02 -1.45
N ARG A 112 -11.40 -4.57 -1.15
CA ARG A 112 -11.51 -5.78 -0.33
C ARG A 112 -10.87 -6.99 -1.00
N ARG A 113 -11.12 -7.19 -2.29
CA ARG A 113 -10.55 -8.31 -3.03
C ARG A 113 -9.03 -8.24 -3.11
N ALA A 114 -8.50 -7.06 -3.38
CA ALA A 114 -7.06 -6.85 -3.44
C ALA A 114 -6.40 -7.09 -2.08
N ALA A 115 -6.97 -6.52 -1.01
CA ALA A 115 -6.46 -6.70 0.34
C ALA A 115 -6.46 -8.18 0.75
N ASP A 116 -7.58 -8.87 0.53
CA ASP A 116 -7.70 -10.30 0.87
C ASP A 116 -6.69 -11.16 0.08
N ALA A 117 -6.52 -10.89 -1.20
CA ALA A 117 -5.56 -11.62 -2.02
C ALA A 117 -4.12 -11.43 -1.51
N ILE A 118 -3.73 -10.20 -1.25
CA ILE A 118 -2.36 -9.88 -0.82
C ILE A 118 -2.08 -10.43 0.57
N VAL A 119 -3.00 -10.30 1.51
CA VAL A 119 -2.85 -10.85 2.87
C VAL A 119 -2.75 -12.38 2.85
N SER A 120 -3.42 -13.03 1.90
CA SER A 120 -3.34 -14.49 1.74
C SER A 120 -2.11 -14.97 0.93
N GLY A 121 -1.19 -14.07 0.60
CA GLY A 121 0.05 -14.42 -0.10
C GLY A 121 -0.03 -14.38 -1.62
N LYS A 122 -1.12 -13.87 -2.16
CA LYS A 122 -1.31 -13.71 -3.61
C LYS A 122 -0.99 -12.29 -4.04
N ASN A 123 -0.93 -12.07 -5.35
CA ASN A 123 -0.76 -10.74 -5.93
C ASN A 123 -2.09 -10.22 -6.48
N TRP A 124 -2.17 -8.91 -6.63
CA TRP A 124 -3.31 -8.26 -7.29
C TRP A 124 -2.81 -7.16 -8.20
N HIS A 125 -2.94 -7.36 -9.51
CA HIS A 125 -2.40 -6.43 -10.50
C HIS A 125 -3.51 -5.89 -11.38
N GLU A 126 -3.63 -4.58 -11.45
CA GLU A 126 -4.55 -3.89 -12.35
C GLU A 126 -3.77 -3.13 -13.41
N GLY A 127 -4.44 -2.89 -14.54
CA GLY A 127 -3.83 -2.18 -15.67
C GLY A 127 -2.86 -3.04 -16.45
N VAL A 128 -2.39 -2.49 -17.56
CA VAL A 128 -1.41 -3.15 -18.44
C VAL A 128 -0.10 -2.38 -18.32
N PRO A 129 1.03 -3.06 -17.98
CA PRO A 129 2.32 -2.40 -18.01
C PRO A 129 2.57 -1.84 -19.40
N VAL A 130 3.02 -0.58 -19.46
CA VAL A 130 3.47 -0.01 -20.72
C VAL A 130 4.78 -0.71 -21.07
N GLU A 131 4.74 -1.56 -22.09
CA GLU A 131 5.94 -2.16 -22.62
C GLU A 131 6.69 -1.13 -23.46
N VAL A 132 7.95 -0.95 -23.15
CA VAL A 132 8.83 -0.06 -23.89
C VAL A 132 9.75 -0.91 -24.74
#